data_b5d26cee4ad5b7a3cbbf9ab4fd04c41e
#
_entry.id   b5d26cee4ad5b7a3cbbf9ab4fd04c41e
#
_cell.length_a   1.000
_cell.length_b   1.000
_cell.length_c   1.000
_cell.angle_alpha   90.00
_cell.angle_beta   90.00
_cell.angle_gamma   90.00
#
_symmetry.space_group_name_H-M   'P 1'
#
loop_
_entity.id
_entity.type
_entity.pdbx_description
1 polymer ?
#
loop_
_entity_poly.entity_id
_entity_poly.type
_entity_poly.pdbx_seq_one_letter_code
_entity_poly.pdbx_strand_id
1 'polypeptide(L)'
;MKKTLFALMLGLSAATAPVAALAQSPAADSRQAGYVQPLTADNSLLLLVDLQDMFGMTISSIDQTNLVNNAAGIAKAAKVFNVPTILASANAKSFAGPVFQQVTQARPDLQVYDRTAINVWQDRRVVDLIKQSGRKKIIIGGLWTASCVMLPALSALSEGYEVYILSDVTGDITPDSQNNAMQRLVQAGATPINWVALMLEWQQDWSRKATAGGVLQIARDHGAAWGMGASYAGAMKVGSEAK
;
A
#
# COMPACT_ATOMS: atom_id res chain seq x y z
N MET A 1 -93.52 25.58 0.36
CA MET A 1 -92.71 24.52 0.96
C MET A 1 -91.49 24.25 0.06
N LYS A 2 -90.38 24.88 0.34
CA LYS A 2 -89.14 24.73 -0.46
C LYS A 2 -88.13 24.06 0.45
N LYS A 3 -87.67 22.87 0.07
CA LYS A 3 -86.63 22.13 0.75
C LYS A 3 -85.25 22.51 0.12
N THR A 4 -84.35 23.09 0.90
CA THR A 4 -83.01 23.46 0.51
C THR A 4 -82.10 22.29 0.86
N LEU A 5 -81.38 21.76 -0.14
CA LEU A 5 -80.35 20.72 0.01
C LEU A 5 -78.99 21.40 0.26
N PHE A 6 -78.35 21.08 1.37
CA PHE A 6 -77.00 21.54 1.69
C PHE A 6 -75.98 20.43 1.24
N ALA A 7 -75.14 20.76 0.26
CA ALA A 7 -74.09 19.87 -0.18
C ALA A 7 -72.85 20.14 0.63
N LEU A 8 -72.33 19.11 1.32
CA LEU A 8 -71.12 19.14 2.09
C LEU A 8 -69.93 18.72 1.17
N MET A 9 -69.03 19.66 0.83
CA MET A 9 -67.80 19.35 0.13
C MET A 9 -66.74 18.97 1.15
N LEU A 10 -66.27 17.70 1.14
CA LEU A 10 -65.05 17.26 1.83
C LEU A 10 -63.83 17.59 0.96
N GLY A 11 -62.98 18.52 1.40
CA GLY A 11 -61.70 18.79 0.80
C GLY A 11 -60.65 17.76 1.24
N LEU A 12 -60.17 16.98 0.31
CA LEU A 12 -59.06 16.03 0.53
C LEU A 12 -57.71 16.81 0.39
N SER A 13 -57.06 17.15 1.52
CA SER A 13 -55.73 17.72 1.53
C SER A 13 -54.71 16.60 1.39
N ALA A 14 -54.07 16.49 0.23
CA ALA A 14 -52.94 15.61 0.02
C ALA A 14 -51.69 16.23 0.67
N ALA A 15 -51.25 15.65 1.78
CA ALA A 15 -49.95 15.97 2.40
C ALA A 15 -48.81 15.35 1.57
N THR A 16 -48.08 16.18 0.83
CA THR A 16 -46.83 15.77 0.19
C THR A 16 -45.72 15.77 1.25
N ALA A 17 -45.29 14.58 1.67
CA ALA A 17 -44.12 14.43 2.50
C ALA A 17 -42.83 14.73 1.65
N PRO A 18 -41.88 15.49 2.15
CA PRO A 18 -40.62 15.70 1.42
C PRO A 18 -39.84 14.37 1.38
N VAL A 19 -39.53 13.91 0.19
CA VAL A 19 -38.54 12.82 -0.02
C VAL A 19 -37.20 13.36 0.44
N ALA A 20 -36.74 12.88 1.59
CA ALA A 20 -35.37 13.14 2.05
C ALA A 20 -34.39 12.60 0.99
N ALA A 21 -33.69 13.48 0.29
CA ALA A 21 -32.58 13.12 -0.57
C ALA A 21 -31.55 12.40 0.30
N LEU A 22 -31.34 11.11 0.08
CA LEU A 22 -30.25 10.36 0.67
C LEU A 22 -28.96 10.99 0.16
N ALA A 23 -28.31 11.75 1.03
CA ALA A 23 -27.00 12.30 0.76
C ALA A 23 -26.05 11.15 0.42
N GLN A 24 -25.60 11.09 -0.83
CA GLN A 24 -24.58 10.15 -1.26
C GLN A 24 -23.33 10.35 -0.39
N SER A 25 -22.90 9.26 0.23
CA SER A 25 -21.76 9.27 1.14
C SER A 25 -20.49 9.67 0.38
N PRO A 26 -19.72 10.69 0.82
CA PRO A 26 -18.49 11.12 0.12
C PRO A 26 -17.44 10.00 -0.05
N ALA A 27 -17.60 8.88 0.67
CA ALA A 27 -16.69 7.74 0.61
C ALA A 27 -16.78 6.90 -0.69
N ALA A 28 -17.85 7.02 -1.47
CA ALA A 28 -17.98 6.30 -2.74
C ALA A 28 -17.21 6.99 -3.88
N ASP A 29 -17.06 8.30 -3.81
CA ASP A 29 -16.43 9.09 -4.87
C ASP A 29 -14.90 9.02 -4.81
N SER A 30 -14.31 8.91 -3.61
CA SER A 30 -12.86 8.79 -3.43
C SER A 30 -12.30 7.44 -3.90
N ARG A 31 -13.07 6.35 -3.82
CA ARG A 31 -12.64 5.01 -4.28
C ARG A 31 -12.58 4.91 -5.80
N GLN A 32 -13.44 5.62 -6.50
CA GLN A 32 -13.46 5.63 -7.96
C GLN A 32 -12.35 6.54 -8.53
N ALA A 33 -12.03 7.63 -7.85
CA ALA A 33 -10.90 8.50 -8.19
C ALA A 33 -9.54 7.83 -7.96
N GLY A 34 -9.38 7.03 -6.90
CA GLY A 34 -8.15 6.30 -6.59
C GLY A 34 -7.78 5.24 -7.63
N TYR A 35 -8.76 4.61 -8.25
CA TYR A 35 -8.56 3.62 -9.29
C TYR A 35 -8.09 4.23 -10.63
N VAL A 36 -8.42 5.49 -10.88
CA VAL A 36 -8.10 6.19 -12.14
C VAL A 36 -6.74 6.90 -12.08
N GLN A 37 -6.23 7.19 -10.89
CA GLN A 37 -4.95 7.90 -10.74
C GLN A 37 -3.83 6.92 -10.38
N PRO A 38 -2.82 6.74 -11.26
CA PRO A 38 -1.67 5.90 -10.97
C PRO A 38 -0.92 6.38 -9.73
N LEU A 39 -0.16 5.47 -9.13
CA LEU A 39 0.76 5.79 -8.06
C LEU A 39 1.93 6.62 -8.61
N THR A 40 2.21 7.73 -7.95
CA THR A 40 3.36 8.57 -8.26
C THR A 40 4.22 8.76 -7.02
N ALA A 41 5.46 9.14 -7.19
CA ALA A 41 6.33 9.49 -6.06
C ALA A 41 5.73 10.60 -5.20
N ASP A 42 4.98 11.52 -5.82
CA ASP A 42 4.42 12.69 -5.15
C ASP A 42 3.11 12.42 -4.40
N ASN A 43 2.38 11.34 -4.70
CA ASN A 43 1.14 11.00 -4.01
C ASN A 43 1.27 9.82 -3.04
N SER A 44 2.42 9.16 -2.99
CA SER A 44 2.68 7.91 -2.30
C SER A 44 3.49 8.07 -1.02
N LEU A 45 3.23 7.20 -0.03
CA LEU A 45 4.09 6.95 1.13
C LEU A 45 4.27 5.44 1.26
N LEU A 46 5.50 4.98 1.49
CA LEU A 46 5.83 3.58 1.74
C LEU A 46 5.93 3.32 3.24
N LEU A 47 5.14 2.39 3.75
CA LEU A 47 5.17 1.91 5.13
C LEU A 47 5.62 0.44 5.15
N LEU A 48 6.82 0.18 5.67
CA LEU A 48 7.36 -1.16 5.86
C LEU A 48 7.26 -1.54 7.32
N VAL A 49 6.55 -2.64 7.63
CA VAL A 49 6.27 -3.06 8.99
C VAL A 49 6.80 -4.46 9.27
N ASP A 50 7.51 -4.61 10.37
CA ASP A 50 7.90 -5.88 10.98
C ASP A 50 8.59 -6.87 10.03
N LEU A 51 9.38 -6.35 9.10
CA LEU A 51 10.29 -7.14 8.25
C LEU A 51 11.48 -7.61 9.08
N GLN A 52 11.23 -8.53 10.04
CA GLN A 52 12.16 -8.98 11.07
C GLN A 52 12.42 -10.48 10.98
N ASP A 53 13.58 -10.91 11.46
CA ASP A 53 14.08 -12.27 11.30
C ASP A 53 13.11 -13.33 11.84
N MET A 54 12.58 -13.15 13.06
CA MET A 54 11.67 -14.13 13.65
C MET A 54 10.38 -14.25 12.83
N PHE A 55 9.79 -13.13 12.42
CA PHE A 55 8.57 -13.15 11.59
C PHE A 55 8.84 -13.79 10.24
N GLY A 56 10.00 -13.49 9.62
CA GLY A 56 10.39 -14.08 8.34
C GLY A 56 10.60 -15.59 8.40
N MET A 57 11.20 -16.11 9.47
CA MET A 57 11.42 -17.55 9.66
C MET A 57 10.11 -18.36 9.83
N THR A 58 9.01 -17.70 10.16
CA THR A 58 7.74 -18.36 10.48
C THR A 58 6.70 -18.27 9.37
N ILE A 59 7.03 -17.68 8.23
CA ILE A 59 6.12 -17.63 7.07
C ILE A 59 6.23 -18.88 6.21
N SER A 60 5.10 -19.27 5.60
CA SER A 60 5.05 -20.33 4.59
C SER A 60 4.22 -19.97 3.35
N SER A 61 3.65 -18.78 3.33
CA SER A 61 2.80 -18.31 2.22
C SER A 61 3.56 -17.75 1.02
N ILE A 62 4.82 -17.38 1.22
CA ILE A 62 5.74 -16.87 0.21
C ILE A 62 7.15 -17.37 0.52
N ASP A 63 7.97 -17.53 -0.50
CA ASP A 63 9.40 -17.82 -0.32
C ASP A 63 10.09 -16.66 0.41
N GLN A 64 10.80 -16.96 1.50
CA GLN A 64 11.45 -15.98 2.35
C GLN A 64 12.53 -15.20 1.59
N THR A 65 13.30 -15.86 0.74
CA THR A 65 14.38 -15.21 -0.03
C THR A 65 13.79 -14.17 -1.00
N ASN A 66 12.70 -14.53 -1.67
CA ASN A 66 11.99 -13.62 -2.56
C ASN A 66 11.40 -12.43 -1.79
N LEU A 67 10.79 -12.66 -0.63
CA LEU A 67 10.22 -11.59 0.20
C LEU A 67 11.32 -10.59 0.62
N VAL A 68 12.44 -11.08 1.14
CA VAL A 68 13.56 -10.23 1.58
C VAL A 68 14.16 -9.46 0.41
N ASN A 69 14.35 -10.12 -0.74
CA ASN A 69 14.83 -9.50 -1.98
C ASN A 69 13.90 -8.37 -2.44
N ASN A 70 12.61 -8.65 -2.48
CA ASN A 70 11.59 -7.69 -2.92
C ASN A 70 11.47 -6.49 -1.96
N ALA A 71 11.56 -6.75 -0.65
CA ALA A 71 11.57 -5.71 0.37
C ALA A 71 12.77 -4.75 0.22
N ALA A 72 13.96 -5.31 -0.03
CA ALA A 72 15.16 -4.51 -0.30
C ALA A 72 15.01 -3.74 -1.63
N GLY A 73 14.45 -4.37 -2.66
CA GLY A 73 14.21 -3.76 -3.98
C GLY A 73 13.31 -2.54 -3.89
N ILE A 74 12.14 -2.67 -3.24
CA ILE A 74 11.21 -1.54 -3.10
C ILE A 74 11.75 -0.44 -2.18
N ALA A 75 12.50 -0.80 -1.14
CA ALA A 75 13.16 0.17 -0.28
C ALA A 75 14.18 1.03 -1.04
N LYS A 76 14.98 0.41 -1.92
CA LYS A 76 15.88 1.12 -2.84
C LYS A 76 15.13 1.98 -3.84
N ALA A 77 14.03 1.47 -4.42
CA ALA A 77 13.18 2.21 -5.34
C ALA A 77 12.62 3.48 -4.68
N ALA A 78 12.08 3.35 -3.48
CA ALA A 78 11.57 4.51 -2.72
C ALA A 78 12.65 5.59 -2.50
N LYS A 79 13.93 5.20 -2.35
CA LYS A 79 15.04 6.15 -2.27
C LYS A 79 15.30 6.86 -3.60
N VAL A 80 15.31 6.11 -4.72
CA VAL A 80 15.54 6.67 -6.07
C VAL A 80 14.48 7.72 -6.41
N PHE A 81 13.22 7.48 -6.01
CA PHE A 81 12.10 8.36 -6.29
C PHE A 81 11.80 9.40 -5.19
N ASN A 82 12.59 9.42 -4.09
CA ASN A 82 12.37 10.28 -2.93
C ASN A 82 10.96 10.10 -2.30
N VAL A 83 10.42 8.87 -2.35
CA VAL A 83 9.14 8.56 -1.71
C VAL A 83 9.33 8.52 -0.19
N PRO A 84 8.54 9.28 0.58
CA PRO A 84 8.54 9.19 2.03
C PRO A 84 8.38 7.74 2.48
N THR A 85 9.30 7.26 3.29
CA THR A 85 9.35 5.86 3.72
C THR A 85 9.45 5.79 5.24
N ILE A 86 8.59 5.00 5.86
CA ILE A 86 8.59 4.73 7.29
C ILE A 86 8.90 3.24 7.50
N LEU A 87 9.85 2.96 8.38
CA LEU A 87 10.26 1.62 8.75
C LEU A 87 9.92 1.38 10.22
N ALA A 88 9.03 0.44 10.47
CA ALA A 88 8.60 0.10 11.83
C ALA A 88 8.95 -1.36 12.16
N SER A 89 9.21 -1.62 13.45
CA SER A 89 9.46 -2.95 13.99
C SER A 89 8.60 -3.22 15.23
N ALA A 90 8.42 -4.49 15.59
CA ALA A 90 7.73 -4.91 16.79
C ALA A 90 8.69 -5.65 17.71
N ASN A 91 8.85 -5.15 18.96
CA ASN A 91 9.67 -5.81 20.00
C ASN A 91 11.06 -6.25 19.50
N ALA A 92 11.74 -5.41 18.75
CA ALA A 92 13.03 -5.74 18.10
C ALA A 92 14.13 -6.14 19.10
N LYS A 93 14.09 -5.59 20.33
CA LYS A 93 15.03 -5.90 21.40
C LYS A 93 14.65 -7.15 22.23
N SER A 94 13.57 -7.82 21.86
CA SER A 94 13.05 -9.00 22.54
C SER A 94 12.99 -10.19 21.60
N PHE A 95 11.79 -10.77 21.37
CA PHE A 95 11.61 -12.02 20.63
C PHE A 95 11.66 -11.87 19.12
N ALA A 96 11.33 -10.68 18.58
CA ALA A 96 11.19 -10.52 17.15
C ALA A 96 12.51 -10.33 16.37
N GLY A 97 13.55 -9.87 17.08
CA GLY A 97 14.85 -9.62 16.47
C GLY A 97 14.91 -8.35 15.61
N PRO A 98 16.04 -8.08 14.97
CA PRO A 98 16.22 -6.89 14.14
C PRO A 98 15.40 -6.95 12.85
N VAL A 99 15.26 -5.79 12.21
CA VAL A 99 14.79 -5.70 10.82
C VAL A 99 15.81 -6.36 9.89
N PHE A 100 15.35 -7.01 8.84
CA PHE A 100 16.18 -7.65 7.83
C PHE A 100 17.35 -6.73 7.42
N GLN A 101 18.55 -7.28 7.48
CA GLN A 101 19.77 -6.54 7.16
C GLN A 101 19.73 -5.96 5.74
N GLN A 102 19.15 -6.67 4.78
CA GLN A 102 19.03 -6.23 3.39
C GLN A 102 18.16 -4.95 3.28
N VAL A 103 17.13 -4.80 4.10
CA VAL A 103 16.27 -3.61 4.13
C VAL A 103 17.01 -2.43 4.78
N THR A 104 17.66 -2.66 5.92
CA THR A 104 18.42 -1.61 6.61
C THR A 104 19.64 -1.15 5.82
N GLN A 105 20.29 -2.04 5.07
CA GLN A 105 21.37 -1.68 4.14
C GLN A 105 20.86 -0.91 2.90
N ALA A 106 19.65 -1.23 2.40
CA ALA A 106 19.02 -0.48 1.32
C ALA A 106 18.67 0.96 1.75
N ARG A 107 18.32 1.16 3.01
CA ARG A 107 17.90 2.44 3.59
C ARG A 107 18.59 2.71 4.93
N PRO A 108 19.92 2.90 4.97
CA PRO A 108 20.66 3.20 6.21
C PRO A 108 20.32 4.59 6.77
N ASP A 109 19.64 5.41 6.00
CA ASP A 109 19.16 6.74 6.35
C ASP A 109 17.86 6.71 7.17
N LEU A 110 17.13 5.58 7.21
CA LEU A 110 15.86 5.49 7.92
C LEU A 110 16.04 5.15 9.40
N GLN A 111 15.28 5.86 10.22
CA GLN A 111 15.05 5.45 11.60
C GLN A 111 14.06 4.29 11.64
N VAL A 112 14.33 3.28 12.48
CA VAL A 112 13.39 2.20 12.78
C VAL A 112 12.55 2.58 14.01
N TYR A 113 11.23 2.58 13.85
CA TYR A 113 10.28 2.88 14.93
C TYR A 113 9.86 1.56 15.59
N ASP A 114 10.57 1.18 16.66
CA ASP A 114 10.24 -0.02 17.44
C ASP A 114 9.07 0.25 18.39
N ARG A 115 8.12 -0.71 18.44
CA ARG A 115 6.88 -0.63 19.21
C ARG A 115 6.47 -1.99 19.78
N THR A 116 5.47 -1.97 20.68
CA THR A 116 4.85 -3.18 21.25
C THR A 116 3.46 -3.45 20.71
N ALA A 117 2.76 -2.42 20.23
CA ALA A 117 1.43 -2.56 19.65
C ALA A 117 1.49 -3.36 18.34
N ILE A 118 0.59 -4.32 18.14
CA ILE A 118 0.49 -5.09 16.88
C ILE A 118 0.15 -4.14 15.72
N ASN A 119 -0.84 -3.28 15.92
CA ASN A 119 -1.22 -2.28 14.94
C ASN A 119 -0.31 -1.05 15.05
N VAL A 120 0.54 -0.83 14.06
CA VAL A 120 1.43 0.33 14.00
C VAL A 120 0.67 1.67 13.97
N TRP A 121 -0.60 1.67 13.60
CA TRP A 121 -1.46 2.85 13.64
C TRP A 121 -1.75 3.35 15.07
N GLN A 122 -1.48 2.52 16.09
CA GLN A 122 -1.55 2.92 17.50
C GLN A 122 -0.28 3.65 17.98
N ASP A 123 0.80 3.64 17.18
CA ASP A 123 2.02 4.42 17.49
C ASP A 123 1.89 5.83 16.90
N ARG A 124 1.67 6.80 17.81
CA ARG A 124 1.49 8.21 17.43
C ARG A 124 2.68 8.77 16.63
N ARG A 125 3.91 8.32 16.91
CA ARG A 125 5.11 8.76 16.20
C ARG A 125 5.00 8.43 14.71
N VAL A 126 4.53 7.21 14.39
CA VAL A 126 4.35 6.74 13.01
C VAL A 126 3.18 7.47 12.34
N VAL A 127 2.04 7.58 13.02
CA VAL A 127 0.85 8.26 12.48
C VAL A 127 1.12 9.74 12.22
N ASP A 128 1.85 10.41 13.12
CA ASP A 128 2.20 11.82 12.94
C ASP A 128 3.10 12.02 11.70
N LEU A 129 4.06 11.12 11.46
CA LEU A 129 4.89 11.14 10.23
C LEU A 129 4.06 10.93 8.96
N ILE A 130 3.11 9.99 9.00
CA ILE A 130 2.19 9.76 7.88
C ILE A 130 1.40 11.04 7.59
N LYS A 131 0.82 11.65 8.60
CA LYS A 131 0.05 12.90 8.47
C LYS A 131 0.90 14.07 7.99
N GLN A 132 2.09 14.24 8.53
CA GLN A 132 3.05 15.27 8.11
C GLN A 132 3.51 15.12 6.66
N SER A 133 3.58 13.89 6.13
CA SER A 133 3.93 13.66 4.73
C SER A 133 2.94 14.27 3.75
N GLY A 134 1.71 14.52 4.17
CA GLY A 134 0.61 14.99 3.32
C GLY A 134 0.14 13.98 2.27
N ARG A 135 0.74 12.77 2.22
CA ARG A 135 0.43 11.75 1.23
C ARG A 135 -0.92 11.09 1.55
N LYS A 136 -1.69 10.78 0.51
CA LYS A 136 -3.01 10.16 0.63
C LYS A 136 -3.01 8.69 0.24
N LYS A 137 -2.00 8.22 -0.47
CA LYS A 137 -1.83 6.83 -0.90
C LYS A 137 -0.76 6.16 -0.05
N ILE A 138 -1.19 5.23 0.79
CA ILE A 138 -0.31 4.49 1.69
C ILE A 138 -0.05 3.10 1.11
N ILE A 139 1.21 2.82 0.83
CA ILE A 139 1.65 1.51 0.35
C ILE A 139 2.24 0.75 1.53
N ILE A 140 1.72 -0.44 1.81
CA ILE A 140 2.11 -1.22 2.99
C ILE A 140 2.71 -2.56 2.55
N GLY A 141 3.89 -2.89 3.08
CA GLY A 141 4.50 -4.22 3.03
C GLY A 141 4.99 -4.61 4.41
N GLY A 142 5.09 -5.91 4.68
CA GLY A 142 5.58 -6.38 5.98
C GLY A 142 5.03 -7.72 6.44
N LEU A 143 5.21 -8.03 7.72
CA LEU A 143 4.89 -9.31 8.33
C LEU A 143 4.15 -9.16 9.68
N TRP A 144 3.10 -9.97 9.99
CA TRP A 144 2.43 -10.90 9.09
C TRP A 144 1.23 -10.20 8.45
N THR A 145 0.82 -10.68 7.28
CA THR A 145 -0.29 -10.06 6.52
C THR A 145 -1.58 -9.97 7.34
N ALA A 146 -1.97 -11.05 8.03
CA ALA A 146 -3.22 -11.12 8.79
C ALA A 146 -3.24 -10.25 10.08
N SER A 147 -2.10 -9.64 10.44
CA SER A 147 -2.00 -8.84 11.65
C SER A 147 -1.35 -7.48 11.41
N CYS A 148 -0.02 -7.42 11.44
CA CYS A 148 0.72 -6.15 11.42
C CYS A 148 0.63 -5.38 10.09
N VAL A 149 0.21 -6.04 9.00
CA VAL A 149 -0.11 -5.39 7.72
C VAL A 149 -1.59 -5.03 7.65
N MET A 150 -2.47 -5.99 7.94
CA MET A 150 -3.92 -5.81 7.80
C MET A 150 -4.48 -4.77 8.77
N LEU A 151 -4.07 -4.78 10.03
CA LEU A 151 -4.65 -3.87 11.03
C LEU A 151 -4.38 -2.39 10.72
N PRO A 152 -3.14 -1.95 10.42
CA PRO A 152 -2.91 -0.56 10.01
C PRO A 152 -3.57 -0.22 8.66
N ALA A 153 -3.66 -1.17 7.72
CA ALA A 153 -4.36 -0.95 6.46
C ALA A 153 -5.83 -0.63 6.69
N LEU A 154 -6.51 -1.40 7.55
CA LEU A 154 -7.90 -1.13 7.92
C LEU A 154 -8.08 0.21 8.66
N SER A 155 -7.12 0.56 9.53
CA SER A 155 -7.11 1.85 10.22
C SER A 155 -6.94 3.01 9.22
N ALA A 156 -5.99 2.91 8.29
CA ALA A 156 -5.76 3.92 7.26
C ALA A 156 -6.99 4.10 6.35
N LEU A 157 -7.61 3.00 5.90
CA LEU A 157 -8.85 3.03 5.12
C LEU A 157 -9.98 3.75 5.87
N SER A 158 -10.12 3.50 7.18
CA SER A 158 -11.16 4.15 8.00
C SER A 158 -10.94 5.65 8.16
N GLU A 159 -9.69 6.13 8.05
CA GLU A 159 -9.33 7.56 8.06
C GLU A 159 -9.36 8.20 6.66
N GLY A 160 -9.80 7.46 5.63
CA GLY A 160 -9.96 7.97 4.27
C GLY A 160 -8.70 7.97 3.41
N TYR A 161 -7.66 7.23 3.81
CA TYR A 161 -6.50 6.98 2.95
C TYR A 161 -6.83 5.95 1.86
N GLU A 162 -6.21 6.07 0.72
CA GLU A 162 -6.13 5.01 -0.28
C GLU A 162 -4.99 4.06 0.12
N VAL A 163 -5.30 2.76 0.24
CA VAL A 163 -4.33 1.79 0.74
C VAL A 163 -3.98 0.77 -0.34
N TYR A 164 -2.68 0.56 -0.53
CA TYR A 164 -2.11 -0.43 -1.44
C TYR A 164 -1.29 -1.44 -0.63
N ILE A 165 -1.44 -2.72 -0.94
CA ILE A 165 -0.71 -3.80 -0.26
C ILE A 165 0.29 -4.41 -1.23
N LEU A 166 1.57 -4.40 -0.87
CA LEU A 166 2.62 -5.08 -1.61
C LEU A 166 2.49 -6.60 -1.43
N SER A 167 1.79 -7.25 -2.35
CA SER A 167 1.44 -8.68 -2.23
C SER A 167 2.65 -9.61 -2.26
N ASP A 168 3.78 -9.15 -2.78
CA ASP A 168 5.05 -9.86 -2.85
C ASP A 168 6.13 -9.31 -1.89
N VAL A 169 5.74 -8.39 -0.99
CA VAL A 169 6.53 -7.91 0.16
C VAL A 169 5.75 -8.12 1.46
N THR A 170 4.78 -9.03 1.44
CA THR A 170 4.06 -9.48 2.63
C THR A 170 3.90 -10.99 2.61
N GLY A 171 3.80 -11.59 3.78
CA GLY A 171 3.64 -13.03 3.95
C GLY A 171 2.99 -13.37 5.28
N ASP A 172 2.54 -14.62 5.40
CA ASP A 172 1.85 -15.11 6.59
C ASP A 172 2.29 -16.53 6.97
N ILE A 173 1.88 -16.98 8.14
CA ILE A 173 2.22 -18.28 8.72
C ILE A 173 1.77 -19.41 7.81
N THR A 174 0.62 -19.28 7.15
CA THR A 174 0.10 -20.27 6.19
C THR A 174 -0.44 -19.57 4.93
N PRO A 175 -0.49 -20.28 3.78
CA PRO A 175 -1.17 -19.75 2.58
C PRO A 175 -2.64 -19.41 2.82
N ASP A 176 -3.34 -20.16 3.66
CA ASP A 176 -4.74 -19.89 3.99
C ASP A 176 -4.91 -18.58 4.77
N SER A 177 -4.06 -18.36 5.78
CA SER A 177 -4.03 -17.09 6.54
C SER A 177 -3.76 -15.89 5.61
N GLN A 178 -2.77 -16.03 4.72
CA GLN A 178 -2.45 -15.01 3.70
C GLN A 178 -3.65 -14.69 2.81
N ASN A 179 -4.29 -15.73 2.26
CA ASN A 179 -5.42 -15.59 1.34
C ASN A 179 -6.61 -14.90 2.03
N ASN A 180 -6.95 -15.32 3.25
CA ASN A 180 -8.04 -14.75 4.03
C ASN A 180 -7.77 -13.27 4.37
N ALA A 181 -6.53 -12.95 4.76
CA ALA A 181 -6.13 -11.58 5.04
C ALA A 181 -6.20 -10.68 3.78
N MET A 182 -5.69 -11.15 2.66
CA MET A 182 -5.74 -10.43 1.39
C MET A 182 -7.17 -10.22 0.89
N GLN A 183 -8.03 -11.23 0.99
CA GLN A 183 -9.45 -11.11 0.64
C GLN A 183 -10.15 -10.05 1.50
N ARG A 184 -9.92 -10.09 2.83
CA ARG A 184 -10.49 -9.10 3.74
C ARG A 184 -10.00 -7.69 3.44
N LEU A 185 -8.73 -7.52 3.12
CA LEU A 185 -8.14 -6.24 2.72
C LEU A 185 -8.79 -5.69 1.44
N VAL A 186 -8.96 -6.53 0.41
CA VAL A 186 -9.63 -6.14 -0.84
C VAL A 186 -11.08 -5.77 -0.61
N GLN A 187 -11.82 -6.56 0.19
CA GLN A 187 -13.20 -6.25 0.55
C GLN A 187 -13.33 -4.92 1.32
N ALA A 188 -12.33 -4.57 2.12
CA ALA A 188 -12.27 -3.30 2.83
C ALA A 188 -11.90 -2.11 1.94
N GLY A 189 -11.44 -2.35 0.69
CA GLY A 189 -11.10 -1.33 -0.29
C GLY A 189 -9.59 -1.12 -0.49
N ALA A 190 -8.73 -1.98 0.04
CA ALA A 190 -7.31 -1.97 -0.28
C ALA A 190 -7.05 -2.57 -1.67
N THR A 191 -6.01 -2.08 -2.35
CA THR A 191 -5.61 -2.56 -3.67
C THR A 191 -4.29 -3.34 -3.59
N PRO A 192 -4.24 -4.63 -3.98
CA PRO A 192 -2.99 -5.36 -4.09
C PRO A 192 -2.15 -4.84 -5.27
N ILE A 193 -0.83 -4.77 -5.07
CA ILE A 193 0.14 -4.42 -6.10
C ILE A 193 1.45 -5.16 -5.86
N ASN A 194 2.22 -5.44 -6.92
CA ASN A 194 3.58 -5.98 -6.81
C ASN A 194 4.61 -4.86 -6.75
N TRP A 195 5.76 -5.11 -6.11
CA TRP A 195 6.79 -4.09 -5.95
C TRP A 195 7.37 -3.57 -7.27
N VAL A 196 7.51 -4.46 -8.29
CA VAL A 196 7.97 -4.05 -9.62
C VAL A 196 6.95 -3.17 -10.32
N ALA A 197 5.66 -3.54 -10.26
CA ALA A 197 4.58 -2.73 -10.83
C ALA A 197 4.56 -1.33 -10.20
N LEU A 198 4.65 -1.26 -8.87
CA LEU A 198 4.73 0.02 -8.14
C LEU A 198 5.94 0.86 -8.58
N MET A 199 7.13 0.25 -8.65
CA MET A 199 8.34 0.95 -9.10
C MET A 199 8.17 1.51 -10.52
N LEU A 200 7.52 0.77 -11.41
CA LEU A 200 7.25 1.21 -12.79
C LEU A 200 6.15 2.28 -12.87
N GLU A 201 5.15 2.24 -11.98
CA GLU A 201 4.19 3.33 -11.85
C GLU A 201 4.88 4.64 -11.38
N TRP A 202 5.85 4.56 -10.48
CA TRP A 202 6.65 5.73 -10.10
C TRP A 202 7.55 6.23 -11.24
N GLN A 203 8.10 5.31 -12.05
CA GLN A 203 8.95 5.67 -13.19
C GLN A 203 8.17 6.33 -14.33
N GLN A 204 7.00 5.82 -14.67
CA GLN A 204 6.07 6.28 -15.70
C GLN A 204 6.65 6.37 -17.12
N ASP A 205 7.86 6.89 -17.29
CA ASP A 205 8.48 7.16 -18.58
C ASP A 205 10.00 6.96 -18.51
N TRP A 206 10.53 6.18 -19.45
CA TRP A 206 11.97 5.91 -19.53
C TRP A 206 12.79 7.13 -19.97
N SER A 207 12.16 8.17 -20.51
CA SER A 207 12.79 9.46 -20.80
C SER A 207 13.17 10.24 -19.53
N ARG A 208 12.66 9.86 -18.37
CA ARG A 208 13.01 10.43 -17.05
C ARG A 208 14.40 9.98 -16.61
N LYS A 209 15.45 10.59 -17.21
CA LYS A 209 16.85 10.19 -17.05
C LYS A 209 17.34 10.25 -15.59
N ALA A 210 16.75 11.10 -14.77
CA ALA A 210 17.11 11.24 -13.35
C ALA A 210 16.89 9.94 -12.55
N THR A 211 15.90 9.12 -12.91
CA THR A 211 15.52 7.91 -12.18
C THR A 211 15.75 6.62 -12.98
N ALA A 212 15.70 6.68 -14.32
CA ALA A 212 15.77 5.51 -15.18
C ALA A 212 17.02 4.63 -14.94
N GLY A 213 18.18 5.25 -14.73
CA GLY A 213 19.42 4.52 -14.41
C GLY A 213 19.34 3.76 -13.09
N GLY A 214 18.77 4.38 -12.07
CA GLY A 214 18.54 3.77 -10.76
C GLY A 214 17.53 2.61 -10.82
N VAL A 215 16.44 2.77 -11.58
CA VAL A 215 15.45 1.70 -11.81
C VAL A 215 16.08 0.50 -12.49
N LEU A 216 16.85 0.71 -13.56
CA LEU A 216 17.55 -0.38 -14.25
C LEU A 216 18.57 -1.09 -13.37
N GLN A 217 19.26 -0.36 -12.49
CA GLN A 217 20.18 -0.98 -11.53
C GLN A 217 19.41 -1.84 -10.51
N ILE A 218 18.31 -1.33 -9.97
CA ILE A 218 17.43 -2.10 -9.05
C ILE A 218 16.88 -3.35 -9.76
N ALA A 219 16.49 -3.23 -11.04
CA ALA A 219 16.05 -4.38 -11.83
C ALA A 219 17.14 -5.46 -11.95
N ARG A 220 18.40 -5.08 -12.20
CA ARG A 220 19.52 -6.03 -12.26
C ARG A 220 19.76 -6.72 -10.92
N ASP A 221 19.69 -5.96 -9.82
CA ASP A 221 20.00 -6.46 -8.47
C ASP A 221 18.88 -7.32 -7.88
N HIS A 222 17.62 -6.97 -8.17
CA HIS A 222 16.43 -7.50 -7.48
C HIS A 222 15.33 -8.02 -8.40
N GLY A 223 15.36 -7.70 -9.70
CA GLY A 223 14.27 -7.91 -10.64
C GLY A 223 14.18 -9.33 -11.23
N ALA A 224 14.90 -10.31 -10.68
CA ALA A 224 14.86 -11.71 -11.12
C ALA A 224 15.04 -11.84 -12.65
N ALA A 225 14.06 -12.44 -13.36
CA ALA A 225 14.12 -12.62 -14.83
C ALA A 225 14.26 -11.30 -15.60
N TRP A 226 13.63 -10.22 -15.15
CA TRP A 226 13.84 -8.91 -15.76
C TRP A 226 15.27 -8.42 -15.60
N GLY A 227 15.88 -8.62 -14.43
CA GLY A 227 17.29 -8.28 -14.17
C GLY A 227 18.25 -9.03 -15.08
N MET A 228 18.01 -10.33 -15.34
CA MET A 228 18.77 -11.11 -16.31
C MET A 228 18.64 -10.53 -17.72
N GLY A 229 17.44 -10.20 -18.16
CA GLY A 229 17.18 -9.57 -19.47
C GLY A 229 17.88 -8.22 -19.61
N ALA A 230 17.81 -7.38 -18.58
CA ALA A 230 18.47 -6.07 -18.56
C ALA A 230 20.00 -6.18 -18.62
N SER A 231 20.57 -7.17 -17.92
CA SER A 231 22.01 -7.46 -17.95
C SER A 231 22.45 -7.95 -19.31
N TYR A 232 21.71 -8.88 -19.90
CA TYR A 232 21.96 -9.39 -21.26
C TYR A 232 21.93 -8.27 -22.31
N ALA A 233 20.90 -7.42 -22.30
CA ALA A 233 20.77 -6.30 -23.22
C ALA A 233 21.94 -5.30 -23.07
N GLY A 234 22.44 -5.08 -21.86
CA GLY A 234 23.63 -4.27 -21.61
C GLY A 234 24.88 -4.86 -22.22
N ALA A 235 25.11 -6.16 -22.03
CA ALA A 235 26.26 -6.87 -22.60
C ALA A 235 26.28 -6.86 -24.16
N MET A 236 25.09 -7.00 -24.77
CA MET A 236 24.96 -6.97 -26.23
C MET A 236 25.29 -5.60 -26.84
N LYS A 237 24.94 -4.50 -26.15
CA LYS A 237 25.28 -3.13 -26.57
C LYS A 237 26.80 -2.91 -26.58
N VAL A 238 27.49 -3.31 -25.53
CA VAL A 238 28.97 -3.21 -25.45
C VAL A 238 29.64 -4.00 -26.58
N GLY A 239 29.12 -5.19 -26.92
CA GLY A 239 29.64 -6.00 -28.04
C GLY A 239 29.39 -5.41 -29.43
N SER A 240 28.39 -4.53 -29.60
CA SER A 240 28.07 -3.85 -30.85
C SER A 240 28.88 -2.58 -31.07
N GLU A 241 29.34 -1.92 -30.02
CA GLU A 241 30.18 -0.72 -30.08
C GLU A 241 31.67 -1.06 -30.25
N ALA A 242 32.05 -2.32 -30.03
CA ALA A 242 33.43 -2.81 -30.16
C ALA A 242 33.77 -3.34 -31.57
N LYS A 243 32.84 -3.24 -32.54
CA LYS A 243 33.01 -3.58 -33.97
C LYS A 243 33.00 -2.32 -34.82
#